data_59ccae9b111347e28635e82df51f5f90
#
_entry.id   59ccae9b111347e28635e82df51f5f90
#
_cell.length_a   1.000
_cell.length_b   1.000
_cell.length_c   1.000
_cell.angle_alpha   90.00
_cell.angle_beta   90.00
_cell.angle_gamma   90.00
#
_symmetry.space_group_name_H-M   'P 1'
#
loop_
_entity.id
_entity.type
_entity.pdbx_description
1 polymer ?
#
loop_
_entity_poly.entity_id
_entity_poly.type
_entity_poly.pdbx_seq_one_letter_code
_entity_poly.pdbx_strand_id
1 'polypeptide(L)'
;MTAFINTPAFKALIGLVIFYIGLKTFAGGVKSMGNSEDLQSFITNPYWMFVGGIVCTLLWQSSSLSTTTIVALVSSGVLALPSAIAAVLGANIGTTGTIWLAGFFVSDGMPMGATRQIAMIHTGVNALMSITLLPLVQPIARFVGKF
;
A
#
# COMPACT_ATOMS: atom_id res chain seq x y z
N MET A 1 -3.79 20.41 -33.13
CA MET A 1 -3.44 19.08 -32.59
C MET A 1 -2.49 19.20 -31.40
N THR A 2 -1.40 19.96 -31.49
CA THR A 2 -0.45 20.18 -30.39
C THR A 2 -1.03 20.85 -29.15
N ALA A 3 -2.02 21.74 -29.27
CA ALA A 3 -2.66 22.39 -28.14
C ALA A 3 -3.47 21.42 -27.28
N PHE A 4 -4.12 20.42 -27.87
CA PHE A 4 -4.90 19.40 -27.15
C PHE A 4 -3.99 18.47 -26.34
N ILE A 5 -2.87 18.03 -26.93
CA ILE A 5 -1.88 17.14 -26.28
C ILE A 5 -1.24 17.80 -25.04
N ASN A 6 -1.17 19.14 -25.03
CA ASN A 6 -0.59 19.89 -23.92
C ASN A 6 -1.59 20.23 -22.80
N THR A 7 -2.87 19.87 -22.95
CA THR A 7 -3.86 20.13 -21.89
C THR A 7 -3.57 19.28 -20.65
N PRO A 8 -3.75 19.82 -19.43
CA PRO A 8 -3.57 19.06 -18.19
C PRO A 8 -4.43 17.80 -18.14
N ALA A 9 -5.66 17.88 -18.66
CA ALA A 9 -6.59 16.75 -18.71
C ALA A 9 -6.06 15.60 -19.58
N PHE A 10 -5.48 15.91 -20.76
CA PHE A 10 -4.91 14.90 -21.64
C PHE A 10 -3.68 14.22 -21.01
N LYS A 11 -2.81 15.02 -20.37
CA LYS A 11 -1.64 14.49 -19.65
C LYS A 11 -2.04 13.59 -18.48
N ALA A 12 -3.07 13.99 -17.72
CA ALA A 12 -3.62 13.18 -16.64
C ALA A 12 -4.21 11.85 -17.16
N LEU A 13 -4.95 11.88 -18.26
CA LEU A 13 -5.50 10.67 -18.87
C LEU A 13 -4.40 9.72 -19.33
N ILE A 14 -3.36 10.21 -20.01
CA ILE A 14 -2.22 9.40 -20.42
C ILE A 14 -1.52 8.80 -19.18
N GLY A 15 -1.30 9.61 -18.14
CA GLY A 15 -0.71 9.13 -16.89
C GLY A 15 -1.51 7.98 -16.27
N LEU A 16 -2.84 8.07 -16.25
CA LEU A 16 -3.72 7.00 -15.76
C LEU A 16 -3.62 5.73 -16.61
N VAL A 17 -3.55 5.87 -17.94
CA VAL A 17 -3.39 4.72 -18.84
C VAL A 17 -2.04 4.04 -18.62
N ILE A 18 -0.95 4.80 -18.56
CA ILE A 18 0.39 4.28 -18.29
C ILE A 18 0.44 3.58 -16.91
N PHE A 19 -0.15 4.21 -15.89
CA PHE A 19 -0.26 3.65 -14.55
C PHE A 19 -1.01 2.31 -14.56
N TYR A 20 -2.16 2.24 -15.24
CA TYR A 20 -2.95 1.02 -15.35
C TYR A 20 -2.20 -0.12 -16.08
N ILE A 21 -1.51 0.21 -17.18
CA ILE A 21 -0.68 -0.75 -17.92
C ILE A 21 0.46 -1.25 -17.03
N GLY A 22 1.17 -0.34 -16.34
CA GLY A 22 2.25 -0.67 -15.43
C GLY A 22 1.78 -1.61 -14.31
N LEU A 23 0.62 -1.33 -13.74
CA LEU A 23 0.02 -2.14 -12.68
C LEU A 23 -0.32 -3.56 -13.16
N LYS A 24 -0.91 -3.70 -14.35
CA LYS A 24 -1.19 -5.02 -14.95
C LYS A 24 0.09 -5.79 -15.28
N THR A 25 1.09 -5.10 -15.83
CA THR A 25 2.39 -5.70 -16.14
C THR A 25 3.08 -6.19 -14.87
N PHE A 26 3.07 -5.39 -13.81
CA PHE A 26 3.60 -5.78 -12.51
C PHE A 26 2.88 -7.01 -11.95
N ALA A 27 1.55 -7.00 -11.89
CA ALA A 27 0.78 -8.13 -11.40
C ALA A 27 1.01 -9.41 -12.24
N GLY A 28 1.14 -9.28 -13.56
CA GLY A 28 1.50 -10.38 -14.46
C GLY A 28 2.90 -10.92 -14.20
N GLY A 29 3.87 -10.03 -13.96
CA GLY A 29 5.24 -10.39 -13.60
C GLY A 29 5.30 -11.17 -12.28
N VAL A 30 4.63 -10.68 -11.24
CA VAL A 30 4.55 -11.38 -9.95
C VAL A 30 3.87 -12.75 -10.12
N LYS A 31 2.81 -12.83 -10.93
CA LYS A 31 2.14 -14.10 -11.23
C LYS A 31 3.06 -15.10 -11.93
N SER A 32 3.90 -14.65 -12.87
CA SER A 32 4.86 -15.52 -13.55
C SER A 32 5.99 -16.03 -12.64
N MET A 33 6.31 -15.28 -11.58
CA MET A 33 7.27 -15.70 -10.54
C MET A 33 6.65 -16.63 -9.51
N GLY A 34 5.34 -16.83 -9.54
CA GLY A 34 4.56 -17.52 -8.51
C GLY A 34 4.86 -19.02 -8.33
N ASN A 35 5.74 -19.59 -9.14
CA ASN A 35 6.20 -20.98 -8.99
C ASN A 35 7.40 -21.15 -8.04
N SER A 36 7.94 -20.06 -7.49
CA SER A 36 8.98 -20.15 -6.46
C SER A 36 8.34 -20.41 -5.09
N GLU A 37 8.81 -21.43 -4.39
CA GLU A 37 8.32 -21.81 -3.05
C GLU A 37 8.46 -20.65 -2.06
N ASP A 38 9.58 -19.94 -2.14
CA ASP A 38 9.87 -18.78 -1.27
C ASP A 38 8.84 -17.66 -1.45
N LEU A 39 8.50 -17.32 -2.72
CA LEU A 39 7.50 -16.30 -3.00
C LEU A 39 6.11 -16.75 -2.53
N GLN A 40 5.75 -18.00 -2.76
CA GLN A 40 4.48 -18.56 -2.30
C GLN A 40 4.37 -18.54 -0.77
N SER A 41 5.44 -18.92 -0.07
CA SER A 41 5.51 -18.85 1.40
C SER A 41 5.31 -17.42 1.90
N PHE A 42 5.92 -16.44 1.23
CA PHE A 42 5.80 -15.02 1.57
C PHE A 42 4.37 -14.48 1.35
N ILE A 43 3.80 -14.68 0.16
CA ILE A 43 2.51 -14.08 -0.21
C ILE A 43 1.30 -14.77 0.43
N THR A 44 1.44 -16.03 0.86
CA THR A 44 0.37 -16.76 1.55
C THR A 44 0.32 -16.48 3.04
N ASN A 45 1.40 -15.99 3.62
CA ASN A 45 1.48 -15.69 5.04
C ASN A 45 1.04 -14.23 5.33
N PRO A 46 -0.08 -14.00 6.03
CA PRO A 46 -0.57 -12.65 6.32
C PRO A 46 0.43 -11.79 7.11
N TYR A 47 1.24 -12.38 7.98
CA TYR A 47 2.21 -11.63 8.78
C TYR A 47 3.36 -11.10 7.92
N TRP A 48 3.86 -11.91 6.97
CA TRP A 48 4.86 -11.42 6.01
C TRP A 48 4.28 -10.37 5.06
N MET A 49 3.03 -10.54 4.64
CA MET A 49 2.36 -9.55 3.81
C MET A 49 2.07 -8.24 4.57
N PHE A 50 1.82 -8.31 5.86
CA PHE A 50 1.74 -7.12 6.71
C PHE A 50 3.06 -6.34 6.72
N VAL A 51 4.19 -7.03 6.95
CA VAL A 51 5.52 -6.40 6.90
C VAL A 51 5.81 -5.86 5.49
N GLY A 52 5.48 -6.63 4.45
CA GLY A 52 5.60 -6.19 3.05
C GLY A 52 4.82 -4.91 2.77
N GLY A 53 3.60 -4.79 3.28
CA GLY A 53 2.78 -3.57 3.17
C GLY A 53 3.42 -2.35 3.83
N ILE A 54 4.02 -2.52 5.02
CA ILE A 54 4.78 -1.45 5.69
C ILE A 54 5.95 -1.01 4.81
N VAL A 55 6.80 -1.95 4.40
CA VAL A 55 8.02 -1.67 3.66
C VAL A 55 7.72 -1.02 2.31
N CYS A 56 6.80 -1.60 1.52
CA CYS A 56 6.43 -1.05 0.21
C CYS A 56 5.87 0.38 0.34
N THR A 57 5.02 0.63 1.33
CA THR A 57 4.44 1.98 1.50
C THR A 57 5.47 3.00 1.98
N LEU A 58 6.40 2.59 2.84
CA LEU A 58 7.55 3.43 3.23
C LEU A 58 8.43 3.79 2.04
N LEU A 59 8.71 2.84 1.16
CA LEU A 59 9.55 3.06 -0.03
C LEU A 59 8.83 3.90 -1.08
N TRP A 60 7.57 3.61 -1.34
CA TRP A 60 6.79 4.32 -2.38
C TRP A 60 6.25 5.66 -1.90
N GLN A 61 6.22 5.91 -0.61
CA GLN A 61 5.64 7.10 0.00
C GLN A 61 4.21 7.40 -0.48
N SER A 62 3.48 6.34 -0.87
CA SER A 62 2.14 6.41 -1.42
C SER A 62 1.29 5.21 -1.01
N SER A 63 0.41 5.41 -0.05
CA SER A 63 -0.56 4.38 0.38
C SER A 63 -1.58 4.06 -0.72
N SER A 64 -1.94 5.04 -1.55
CA SER A 64 -2.83 4.81 -2.69
C SER A 64 -2.20 3.87 -3.71
N LEU A 65 -0.90 4.05 -4.03
CA LEU A 65 -0.17 3.15 -4.91
C LEU A 65 -0.09 1.74 -4.31
N SER A 66 0.25 1.64 -3.02
CA SER A 66 0.32 0.36 -2.31
C SER A 66 -1.02 -0.37 -2.36
N THR A 67 -2.11 0.30 -1.99
CA THR A 67 -3.45 -0.29 -1.96
C THR A 67 -3.92 -0.71 -3.36
N THR A 68 -3.71 0.15 -4.37
CA THR A 68 -4.09 -0.18 -5.75
C THR A 68 -3.30 -1.39 -6.29
N THR A 69 -2.02 -1.50 -5.93
CA THR A 69 -1.19 -2.66 -6.27
C THR A 69 -1.70 -3.93 -5.60
N ILE A 70 -2.05 -3.86 -4.31
CA ILE A 70 -2.65 -5.00 -3.57
C ILE A 70 -3.95 -5.44 -4.25
N VAL A 71 -4.83 -4.51 -4.61
CA VAL A 71 -6.08 -4.81 -5.33
C VAL A 71 -5.80 -5.50 -6.67
N ALA A 72 -4.81 -5.03 -7.43
CA ALA A 72 -4.44 -5.65 -8.70
C ALA A 72 -3.90 -7.08 -8.50
N LEU A 73 -3.11 -7.33 -7.47
CA LEU A 73 -2.60 -8.67 -7.13
C LEU A 73 -3.74 -9.62 -6.71
N VAL A 74 -4.73 -9.14 -5.97
CA VAL A 74 -5.93 -9.93 -5.64
C VAL A 74 -6.73 -10.21 -6.90
N SER A 75 -6.97 -9.21 -7.74
CA SER A 75 -7.75 -9.35 -8.98
C SER A 75 -7.10 -10.30 -10.00
N SER A 76 -5.78 -10.41 -10.00
CA SER A 76 -5.03 -11.35 -10.84
C SER A 76 -4.92 -12.76 -10.24
N GLY A 77 -5.46 -12.99 -9.04
CA GLY A 77 -5.41 -14.27 -8.33
C GLY A 77 -4.04 -14.61 -7.74
N VAL A 78 -3.13 -13.65 -7.68
CA VAL A 78 -1.79 -13.82 -7.07
C VAL A 78 -1.88 -13.79 -5.55
N LEU A 79 -2.70 -12.90 -5.00
CA LEU A 79 -2.79 -12.66 -3.57
C LEU A 79 -4.16 -13.08 -3.03
N ALA A 80 -4.17 -13.91 -2.00
CA ALA A 80 -5.39 -14.27 -1.29
C ALA A 80 -5.90 -13.11 -0.42
N LEU A 81 -7.22 -13.05 -0.22
CA LEU A 81 -7.87 -11.97 0.53
C LEU A 81 -7.32 -11.75 1.95
N PRO A 82 -7.04 -12.79 2.77
CA PRO A 82 -6.44 -12.58 4.09
C PRO A 82 -5.08 -11.87 4.04
N SER A 83 -4.22 -12.30 3.12
CA SER A 83 -2.90 -11.69 2.91
C SER A 83 -3.01 -10.27 2.39
N ALA A 84 -3.99 -9.99 1.53
CA ALA A 84 -4.27 -8.64 1.05
C ALA A 84 -4.73 -7.70 2.16
N ILE A 85 -5.66 -8.14 3.03
CA ILE A 85 -6.10 -7.36 4.19
C ILE A 85 -4.92 -7.05 5.11
N ALA A 86 -4.07 -8.04 5.39
CA ALA A 86 -2.87 -7.84 6.18
C ALA A 86 -1.90 -6.83 5.54
N ALA A 87 -1.69 -6.90 4.23
CA ALA A 87 -0.85 -5.95 3.50
C ALA A 87 -1.40 -4.51 3.57
N VAL A 88 -2.73 -4.32 3.49
CA VAL A 88 -3.38 -3.01 3.66
C VAL A 88 -3.20 -2.48 5.08
N LEU A 89 -3.34 -3.34 6.10
CA LEU A 89 -3.06 -2.95 7.49
C LEU A 89 -1.60 -2.50 7.67
N GLY A 90 -0.66 -3.20 7.02
CA GLY A 90 0.74 -2.79 6.98
C GLY A 90 0.94 -1.46 6.27
N ALA A 91 0.30 -1.26 5.12
CA ALA A 91 0.37 0.00 4.36
C ALA A 91 -0.11 1.21 5.19
N ASN A 92 -1.11 1.03 6.05
CA ASN A 92 -1.57 2.09 6.96
C ASN A 92 -0.47 2.54 7.93
N ILE A 93 0.32 1.61 8.47
CA ILE A 93 1.48 1.96 9.30
C ILE A 93 2.57 2.61 8.43
N GLY A 94 2.87 2.05 7.26
CA GLY A 94 3.87 2.59 6.33
C GLY A 94 3.60 4.06 5.94
N THR A 95 2.32 4.43 5.80
CA THR A 95 1.92 5.82 5.51
C THR A 95 2.39 6.81 6.58
N THR A 96 2.50 6.36 7.83
CA THR A 96 2.95 7.24 8.92
C THR A 96 4.40 7.68 8.76
N GLY A 97 5.21 6.89 8.06
CA GLY A 97 6.60 7.21 7.76
C GLY A 97 6.78 8.52 6.98
N THR A 98 5.82 8.87 6.12
CA THR A 98 5.82 10.15 5.38
C THR A 98 5.80 11.35 6.33
N ILE A 99 5.00 11.27 7.40
CA ILE A 99 4.90 12.37 8.39
C ILE A 99 6.20 12.49 9.17
N TRP A 100 6.83 11.36 9.52
CA TRP A 100 8.14 11.36 10.18
C TRP A 100 9.23 11.97 9.29
N LEU A 101 9.27 11.59 8.01
CA LEU A 101 10.20 12.16 7.04
C LEU A 101 9.94 13.66 6.85
N ALA A 102 8.69 14.08 6.69
CA ALA A 102 8.34 15.49 6.60
C ALA A 102 8.79 16.27 7.84
N GLY A 103 8.64 15.70 9.04
CA GLY A 103 9.12 16.30 10.30
C GLY A 103 10.63 16.50 10.36
N PHE A 104 11.42 15.67 9.66
CA PHE A 104 12.86 15.85 9.54
C PHE A 104 13.26 16.98 8.58
N PHE A 105 12.52 17.16 7.48
CA PHE A 105 12.90 18.08 6.40
C PHE A 105 12.24 19.47 6.51
N VAL A 106 11.11 19.59 7.23
CA VAL A 106 10.33 20.84 7.33
C VAL A 106 10.63 21.59 8.65
N SER A 107 11.84 21.49 9.18
CA SER A 107 12.20 22.12 10.46
C SER A 107 12.27 23.65 10.44
N ASP A 108 12.18 24.28 9.28
CA ASP A 108 12.29 25.74 9.14
C ASP A 108 10.93 26.42 9.37
N GLY A 109 10.53 26.59 10.65
CA GLY A 109 9.45 27.49 11.02
C GLY A 109 8.24 26.91 11.74
N MET A 110 8.09 25.59 11.85
CA MET A 110 7.07 25.00 12.73
C MET A 110 7.68 24.55 14.07
N PRO A 111 6.95 24.71 15.20
CA PRO A 111 7.38 24.12 16.45
C PRO A 111 7.52 22.62 16.28
N MET A 112 8.73 22.09 16.34
CA MET A 112 9.05 20.65 16.28
C MET A 112 8.12 19.79 17.15
N GLY A 113 7.58 20.35 18.24
CA GLY A 113 6.64 19.69 19.13
C GLY A 113 5.32 19.26 18.48
N ALA A 114 4.65 20.12 17.73
CA ALA A 114 3.33 19.82 17.18
C ALA A 114 3.41 18.76 16.07
N THR A 115 4.35 18.87 15.14
CA THR A 115 4.55 17.89 14.06
C THR A 115 4.87 16.51 14.61
N ARG A 116 5.75 16.44 15.62
CA ARG A 116 6.11 15.18 16.27
C ARG A 116 4.93 14.57 17.01
N GLN A 117 4.13 15.38 17.72
CA GLN A 117 2.93 14.90 18.41
C GLN A 117 1.92 14.32 17.43
N ILE A 118 1.65 14.97 16.30
CA ILE A 118 0.76 14.47 15.25
C ILE A 118 1.30 13.16 14.68
N ALA A 119 2.60 13.09 14.37
CA ALA A 119 3.21 11.86 13.87
C ALA A 119 3.08 10.71 14.86
N MET A 120 3.30 10.95 16.15
CA MET A 120 3.17 9.94 17.21
C MET A 120 1.73 9.46 17.36
N ILE A 121 0.75 10.37 17.38
CA ILE A 121 -0.68 10.01 17.47
C ILE A 121 -1.10 9.21 16.23
N HIS A 122 -0.76 9.69 15.03
CA HIS A 122 -1.10 9.00 13.79
C HIS A 122 -0.49 7.59 13.72
N THR A 123 0.80 7.46 14.07
CA THR A 123 1.47 6.17 14.14
C THR A 123 0.84 5.26 15.20
N GLY A 124 0.56 5.80 16.39
CA GLY A 124 -0.05 5.05 17.49
C GLY A 124 -1.42 4.49 17.12
N VAL A 125 -2.29 5.31 16.51
CA VAL A 125 -3.63 4.89 16.07
C VAL A 125 -3.52 3.79 15.00
N ASN A 126 -2.71 4.00 13.96
CA ASN A 126 -2.55 2.99 12.90
C ASN A 126 -1.92 1.69 13.40
N ALA A 127 -0.93 1.78 14.30
CA ALA A 127 -0.33 0.61 14.92
C ALA A 127 -1.34 -0.16 15.77
N LEU A 128 -2.10 0.55 16.63
CA LEU A 128 -3.11 -0.07 17.48
C LEU A 128 -4.19 -0.78 16.65
N MET A 129 -4.74 -0.11 15.64
CA MET A 129 -5.72 -0.71 14.73
C MET A 129 -5.15 -1.94 14.03
N SER A 130 -3.94 -1.83 13.50
CA SER A 130 -3.31 -2.91 12.73
C SER A 130 -3.00 -4.13 13.62
N ILE A 131 -2.46 -3.93 14.82
CA ILE A 131 -2.16 -5.00 15.77
C ILE A 131 -3.46 -5.69 16.22
N THR A 132 -4.54 -4.92 16.44
CA THR A 132 -5.83 -5.48 16.84
C THR A 132 -6.50 -6.27 15.72
N LEU A 133 -6.41 -5.80 14.47
CA LEU A 133 -7.09 -6.42 13.33
C LEU A 133 -6.27 -7.54 12.67
N LEU A 134 -4.95 -7.53 12.80
CA LEU A 134 -4.08 -8.52 12.16
C LEU A 134 -4.42 -9.98 12.51
N PRO A 135 -4.69 -10.35 13.78
CA PRO A 135 -5.13 -11.71 14.10
C PRO A 135 -6.54 -12.04 13.55
N LEU A 136 -7.32 -11.01 13.21
CA LEU A 136 -8.69 -11.15 12.73
C LEU A 136 -8.80 -11.19 11.19
N VAL A 137 -7.70 -11.12 10.43
CA VAL A 137 -7.74 -11.08 8.96
C VAL A 137 -8.42 -12.31 8.35
N GLN A 138 -8.27 -13.48 8.96
CA GLN A 138 -8.93 -14.71 8.50
C GLN A 138 -10.46 -14.65 8.67
N PRO A 139 -11.02 -14.36 9.86
CA PRO A 139 -12.47 -14.22 10.02
C PRO A 139 -13.03 -13.05 9.18
N ILE A 140 -12.33 -11.93 9.07
CA ILE A 140 -12.74 -10.79 8.23
C ILE A 140 -12.82 -11.23 6.76
N ALA A 141 -11.79 -11.89 6.24
CA ALA A 141 -11.78 -12.37 4.86
C ALA A 141 -12.90 -13.38 4.58
N ARG A 142 -13.21 -14.27 5.51
CA ARG A 142 -14.33 -15.21 5.39
C ARG A 142 -15.69 -14.51 5.39
N PHE A 143 -15.83 -13.43 6.17
CA PHE A 143 -17.05 -12.65 6.21
C PHE A 143 -17.28 -11.90 4.89
N VAL A 144 -16.25 -11.16 4.44
CA VAL A 144 -16.31 -10.35 3.20
C VAL A 144 -16.43 -11.24 1.95
N GLY A 145 -15.78 -12.39 1.92
CA GLY A 145 -15.81 -13.32 0.78
C GLY A 145 -17.16 -14.04 0.58
N LYS A 146 -18.18 -13.75 1.40
CA LYS A 146 -19.55 -14.25 1.23
C LYS A 146 -20.40 -13.35 0.33
N PHE A 147 -19.95 -12.16 0.01
CA PHE A 147 -20.59 -11.16 -0.85
C PHE A 147 -19.91 -11.08 -2.21
#